data_6d5893201dcbb86a23ca6e99f68c05a9
#
_entry.id   6d5893201dcbb86a23ca6e99f68c05a9
#
_cell.length_a   1.000
_cell.length_b   1.000
_cell.length_c   1.000
_cell.angle_alpha   90.00
_cell.angle_beta   90.00
_cell.angle_gamma   90.00
#
_symmetry.space_group_name_H-M   'P 1'
#
loop_
_entity.id
_entity.type
_entity.pdbx_description
1 polymer ?
#
loop_
_entity_poly.entity_id
_entity_poly.type
_entity_poly.pdbx_seq_one_letter_code
_entity_poly.pdbx_strand_id
1 'polypeptide(L)'
;MTRLDLLPNGYKIFQDPAAFCFGADARLLCAFSKIKKGQSVIDLGTGNGIIPLLLHKKSLALRSSHAAGPCRFTGLEIQAAAVRLAKKSVAQNGLEDDIQIVQGDIRHVDDLFPPQSFDVVVCNPPYMKVQGSTQNESEAKRIARHEIMCGLKDVAAAASYLLKSNGSFFMVHRPRRLQEIFEAFAACKLTACRARLVYPAADKAPEMILLEARKNRAKELKFEPPLIMYEGRDYTKEFLEYVSD
;
A
#
# COMPACT_ATOMS: atom_id res chain seq x y z
N MET A 1 -16.40 -18.38 -0.11
CA MET A 1 -15.89 -19.15 -1.28
C MET A 1 -14.93 -18.27 -2.03
N THR A 2 -13.69 -18.68 -2.21
CA THR A 2 -12.65 -17.89 -2.88
C THR A 2 -13.01 -17.67 -4.36
N ARG A 3 -12.90 -16.44 -4.85
CA ARG A 3 -13.13 -16.04 -6.23
C ARG A 3 -11.81 -15.69 -6.92
N LEU A 4 -11.67 -16.02 -8.19
CA LEU A 4 -10.56 -15.60 -9.04
C LEU A 4 -11.01 -14.47 -9.93
N ASP A 5 -10.40 -13.31 -9.80
CA ASP A 5 -10.71 -12.11 -10.58
C ASP A 5 -9.57 -11.80 -11.56
N LEU A 6 -9.94 -11.28 -12.73
CA LEU A 6 -9.00 -10.74 -13.71
C LEU A 6 -8.81 -9.25 -13.46
N LEU A 7 -7.57 -8.83 -13.24
CA LEU A 7 -7.21 -7.43 -13.13
C LEU A 7 -7.12 -6.76 -14.51
N PRO A 8 -7.37 -5.44 -14.62
CA PRO A 8 -7.26 -4.71 -15.89
C PRO A 8 -5.90 -4.86 -16.58
N ASN A 9 -4.84 -5.06 -15.81
CA ASN A 9 -3.48 -5.26 -16.30
C ASN A 9 -3.17 -6.69 -16.79
N GLY A 10 -4.16 -7.59 -16.80
CA GLY A 10 -4.06 -8.97 -17.27
C GLY A 10 -3.64 -9.99 -16.21
N TYR A 11 -3.25 -9.57 -15.00
CA TYR A 11 -2.97 -10.50 -13.90
C TYR A 11 -4.26 -11.00 -13.25
N LYS A 12 -4.16 -12.17 -12.61
CA LYS A 12 -5.25 -12.80 -11.87
C LYS A 12 -5.01 -12.72 -10.37
N ILE A 13 -6.08 -12.49 -9.61
CA ILE A 13 -6.00 -12.39 -8.15
C ILE A 13 -7.09 -13.21 -7.48
N PHE A 14 -6.71 -13.96 -6.45
CA PHE A 14 -7.68 -14.65 -5.60
C PHE A 14 -8.19 -13.71 -4.52
N GLN A 15 -9.51 -13.66 -4.35
CA GLN A 15 -10.19 -12.89 -3.33
C GLN A 15 -11.19 -13.74 -2.56
N ASP A 16 -11.39 -13.40 -1.29
CA ASP A 16 -12.49 -13.93 -0.49
C ASP A 16 -13.50 -12.80 -0.23
N PRO A 17 -14.72 -12.88 -0.80
CA PRO A 17 -15.76 -11.88 -0.59
C PRO A 17 -16.20 -11.73 0.86
N ALA A 18 -15.96 -12.74 1.71
CA ALA A 18 -16.24 -12.68 3.16
C ALA A 18 -15.12 -11.97 3.95
N ALA A 19 -13.96 -11.73 3.31
CA ALA A 19 -12.84 -10.98 3.86
C ALA A 19 -12.72 -9.60 3.17
N PHE A 20 -11.57 -8.99 3.25
CA PHE A 20 -11.31 -7.73 2.60
C PHE A 20 -11.08 -7.91 1.09
N CYS A 21 -11.90 -7.26 0.26
CA CYS A 21 -11.65 -7.08 -1.17
C CYS A 21 -10.94 -5.73 -1.39
N PHE A 22 -9.96 -5.69 -2.28
CA PHE A 22 -9.27 -4.44 -2.60
C PHE A 22 -10.21 -3.43 -3.26
N GLY A 23 -10.04 -2.15 -2.93
CA GLY A 23 -10.77 -1.01 -3.48
C GLY A 23 -9.96 -0.18 -4.47
N ALA A 24 -10.49 0.98 -4.82
CA ALA A 24 -9.81 1.97 -5.65
C ALA A 24 -8.52 2.50 -4.99
N ASP A 25 -8.45 2.47 -3.66
CA ASP A 25 -7.30 2.92 -2.86
C ASP A 25 -5.99 2.21 -3.21
N ALA A 26 -6.00 0.89 -3.37
CA ALA A 26 -4.82 0.13 -3.78
C ALA A 26 -4.34 0.54 -5.19
N ARG A 27 -5.26 0.73 -6.15
CA ARG A 27 -4.94 1.20 -7.49
C ARG A 27 -4.37 2.62 -7.50
N LEU A 28 -5.00 3.52 -6.76
CA LEU A 28 -4.55 4.91 -6.57
C LEU A 28 -3.15 4.97 -5.96
N LEU A 29 -2.89 4.16 -4.93
CA LEU A 29 -1.59 4.09 -4.30
C LEU A 29 -0.52 3.59 -5.26
N CYS A 30 -0.82 2.55 -6.05
CA CYS A 30 0.12 2.03 -7.06
C CYS A 30 0.40 3.07 -8.16
N ALA A 31 -0.63 3.77 -8.64
CA ALA A 31 -0.47 4.86 -9.62
C ALA A 31 0.42 5.99 -9.07
N PHE A 32 0.16 6.41 -7.82
CA PHE A 32 0.95 7.44 -7.14
C PHE A 32 2.39 7.02 -6.85
N SER A 33 2.64 5.73 -6.60
CA SER A 33 3.95 5.22 -6.20
C SER A 33 4.96 5.32 -7.35
N LYS A 34 6.07 6.00 -7.12
CA LYS A 34 7.19 6.12 -8.07
C LYS A 34 8.24 5.06 -7.74
N ILE A 35 8.36 4.08 -8.60
CA ILE A 35 9.39 3.04 -8.53
C ILE A 35 10.37 3.18 -9.69
N LYS A 36 11.57 2.65 -9.53
CA LYS A 36 12.61 2.61 -10.55
C LYS A 36 13.05 1.18 -10.77
N LYS A 37 13.58 0.88 -11.94
CA LYS A 37 14.09 -0.45 -12.26
C LYS A 37 15.18 -0.89 -11.28
N GLY A 38 15.19 -2.17 -10.92
CA GLY A 38 16.16 -2.75 -9.99
C GLY A 38 15.88 -2.47 -8.51
N GLN A 39 14.79 -1.79 -8.16
CA GLN A 39 14.47 -1.49 -6.77
C GLN A 39 13.84 -2.69 -6.05
N SER A 40 14.15 -2.78 -4.76
CA SER A 40 13.48 -3.65 -3.79
C SER A 40 12.31 -2.90 -3.17
N VAL A 41 11.10 -3.46 -3.28
CA VAL A 41 9.85 -2.86 -2.83
C VAL A 41 9.18 -3.78 -1.81
N ILE A 42 8.70 -3.24 -0.69
CA ILE A 42 7.89 -3.99 0.27
C ILE A 42 6.53 -3.30 0.48
N ASP A 43 5.47 -4.12 0.53
CA ASP A 43 4.11 -3.72 0.86
C ASP A 43 3.76 -4.22 2.26
N LEU A 44 3.49 -3.28 3.18
CA LEU A 44 3.17 -3.57 4.57
C LEU A 44 1.65 -3.74 4.74
N GLY A 45 1.23 -4.94 5.13
CA GLY A 45 -0.19 -5.32 5.18
C GLY A 45 -0.73 -5.63 3.80
N THR A 46 -0.05 -6.50 3.07
CA THR A 46 -0.32 -6.76 1.63
C THR A 46 -1.68 -7.40 1.34
N GLY A 47 -2.35 -7.95 2.36
CA GLY A 47 -3.63 -8.64 2.19
C GLY A 47 -3.51 -9.80 1.19
N ASN A 48 -4.30 -9.75 0.14
CA ASN A 48 -4.29 -10.76 -0.94
C ASN A 48 -3.20 -10.54 -2.02
N GLY A 49 -2.27 -9.60 -1.81
CA GLY A 49 -1.14 -9.37 -2.69
C GLY A 49 -1.42 -8.43 -3.87
N ILE A 50 -2.49 -7.63 -3.81
CA ILE A 50 -2.89 -6.75 -4.92
C ILE A 50 -1.81 -5.71 -5.27
N ILE A 51 -1.21 -5.05 -4.27
CA ILE A 51 -0.23 -3.99 -4.49
C ILE A 51 1.07 -4.53 -5.13
N PRO A 52 1.69 -5.61 -4.64
CA PRO A 52 2.83 -6.22 -5.32
C PRO A 52 2.53 -6.60 -6.78
N LEU A 53 1.36 -7.17 -7.08
CA LEU A 53 0.97 -7.52 -8.45
C LEU A 53 0.85 -6.29 -9.36
N LEU A 54 0.20 -5.23 -8.89
CA LEU A 54 0.05 -3.99 -9.66
C LEU A 54 1.41 -3.30 -9.89
N LEU A 55 2.24 -3.17 -8.85
CA LEU A 55 3.55 -2.55 -8.96
C LEU A 55 4.53 -3.39 -9.79
N HIS A 56 4.46 -4.72 -9.71
CA HIS A 56 5.24 -5.58 -10.59
C HIS A 56 4.90 -5.29 -12.05
N LYS A 57 3.61 -5.28 -12.42
CA LYS A 57 3.19 -4.98 -13.80
C LYS A 57 3.66 -3.60 -14.25
N LYS A 58 3.50 -2.58 -13.40
CA LYS A 58 4.01 -1.22 -13.64
C LYS A 58 5.52 -1.22 -13.88
N SER A 59 6.27 -2.03 -13.14
CA SER A 59 7.74 -2.10 -13.27
C SER A 59 8.21 -2.62 -14.63
N LEU A 60 7.42 -3.44 -15.31
CA LEU A 60 7.74 -3.96 -16.63
C LEU A 60 7.76 -2.87 -17.71
N ALA A 61 6.98 -1.80 -17.54
CA ALA A 61 6.95 -0.65 -18.44
C ALA A 61 8.11 0.34 -18.23
N LEU A 62 8.90 0.18 -17.16
CA LEU A 62 10.00 1.09 -16.87
C LEU A 62 11.15 0.90 -17.85
N ARG A 63 11.61 2.01 -18.43
CA ARG A 63 12.77 1.99 -19.33
C ARG A 63 14.02 1.48 -18.59
N SER A 64 14.74 0.58 -19.22
CA SER A 64 15.99 0.03 -18.69
C SER A 64 17.12 1.03 -18.87
N SER A 65 17.83 1.38 -17.78
CA SER A 65 19.25 1.67 -17.89
C SER A 65 19.98 0.30 -17.98
N HIS A 66 20.91 0.12 -18.88
CA HIS A 66 21.53 -1.16 -19.22
C HIS A 66 22.13 -1.96 -18.03
N ALA A 67 22.19 -1.37 -16.83
CA ALA A 67 22.81 -1.96 -15.64
C ALA A 67 21.82 -2.38 -14.52
N ALA A 68 20.52 -2.05 -14.61
CA ALA A 68 19.59 -2.35 -13.53
C ALA A 68 18.79 -3.63 -13.82
N GLY A 69 18.88 -4.60 -12.91
CA GLY A 69 18.06 -5.83 -12.94
C GLY A 69 16.56 -5.58 -12.77
N PRO A 70 15.75 -6.65 -12.68
CA PRO A 70 14.32 -6.55 -12.40
C PRO A 70 14.08 -5.98 -11.00
N CYS A 71 12.90 -5.41 -10.79
CA CYS A 71 12.43 -5.07 -9.44
C CYS A 71 12.10 -6.35 -8.67
N ARG A 72 12.28 -6.30 -7.35
CA ARG A 72 11.88 -7.37 -6.44
C ARG A 72 10.80 -6.84 -5.50
N PHE A 73 9.77 -7.62 -5.29
CA PHE A 73 8.62 -7.23 -4.48
C PHE A 73 8.46 -8.19 -3.30
N THR A 74 8.14 -7.64 -2.14
CA THR A 74 7.80 -8.39 -0.95
C THR A 74 6.43 -7.92 -0.44
N GLY A 75 5.54 -8.85 -0.13
CA GLY A 75 4.31 -8.55 0.60
C GLY A 75 4.40 -9.11 2.01
N LEU A 76 4.23 -8.27 3.04
CA LEU A 76 4.18 -8.68 4.44
C LEU A 76 2.73 -8.66 4.92
N GLU A 77 2.25 -9.76 5.51
CA GLU A 77 0.88 -9.89 5.99
C GLU A 77 0.83 -10.77 7.25
N ILE A 78 0.07 -10.33 8.25
CA ILE A 78 -0.05 -11.06 9.52
C ILE A 78 -1.06 -12.21 9.42
N GLN A 79 -2.12 -12.05 8.63
CA GLN A 79 -3.22 -13.01 8.53
C GLN A 79 -2.86 -14.19 7.63
N ALA A 80 -2.72 -15.39 8.19
CA ALA A 80 -2.38 -16.61 7.44
C ALA A 80 -3.35 -16.90 6.27
N ALA A 81 -4.62 -16.55 6.40
CA ALA A 81 -5.61 -16.73 5.32
C ALA A 81 -5.31 -15.82 4.12
N ALA A 82 -4.98 -14.54 4.36
CA ALA A 82 -4.62 -13.58 3.32
C ALA A 82 -3.28 -13.96 2.67
N VAL A 83 -2.29 -14.37 3.46
CA VAL A 83 -1.01 -14.90 2.96
C VAL A 83 -1.20 -16.05 1.98
N ARG A 84 -2.09 -17.01 2.30
CA ARG A 84 -2.41 -18.11 1.37
C ARG A 84 -2.99 -17.64 0.07
N LEU A 85 -3.90 -16.65 0.09
CA LEU A 85 -4.49 -16.06 -1.12
C LEU A 85 -3.45 -15.30 -1.94
N ALA A 86 -2.60 -14.50 -1.27
CA ALA A 86 -1.52 -13.77 -1.92
C ALA A 86 -0.52 -14.71 -2.62
N LYS A 87 -0.03 -15.76 -1.92
CA LYS A 87 0.84 -16.77 -2.51
C LYS A 87 0.20 -17.48 -3.71
N LYS A 88 -1.08 -17.82 -3.58
CA LYS A 88 -1.83 -18.44 -4.68
C LYS A 88 -1.98 -17.49 -5.87
N SER A 89 -2.17 -16.19 -5.63
CA SER A 89 -2.23 -15.16 -6.68
C SER A 89 -0.88 -14.98 -7.38
N VAL A 90 0.22 -14.98 -6.64
CA VAL A 90 1.57 -14.92 -7.19
C VAL A 90 1.85 -16.12 -8.08
N ALA A 91 1.62 -17.35 -7.59
CA ALA A 91 1.81 -18.59 -8.36
C ALA A 91 0.91 -18.67 -9.59
N GLN A 92 -0.35 -18.20 -9.51
CA GLN A 92 -1.28 -18.18 -10.64
C GLN A 92 -0.79 -17.32 -11.82
N ASN A 93 0.09 -16.36 -11.53
CA ASN A 93 0.69 -15.47 -12.53
C ASN A 93 2.13 -15.84 -12.90
N GLY A 94 2.72 -16.90 -12.30
CA GLY A 94 4.11 -17.32 -12.53
C GLY A 94 5.14 -16.29 -12.07
N LEU A 95 4.91 -15.66 -10.90
CA LEU A 95 5.71 -14.53 -10.42
C LEU A 95 6.48 -14.83 -9.13
N GLU A 96 6.68 -16.11 -8.79
CA GLU A 96 7.33 -16.55 -7.55
C GLU A 96 8.79 -16.07 -7.46
N ASP A 97 9.45 -15.90 -8.60
CA ASP A 97 10.81 -15.39 -8.65
C ASP A 97 10.91 -13.88 -8.42
N ASP A 98 9.83 -13.13 -8.65
CA ASP A 98 9.80 -11.67 -8.58
C ASP A 98 9.05 -11.13 -7.36
N ILE A 99 8.08 -11.91 -6.83
CA ILE A 99 7.22 -11.50 -5.71
C ILE A 99 7.26 -12.54 -4.59
N GLN A 100 7.79 -12.14 -3.43
CA GLN A 100 7.79 -12.96 -2.21
C GLN A 100 6.66 -12.53 -1.28
N ILE A 101 5.92 -13.48 -0.72
CA ILE A 101 4.91 -13.23 0.33
C ILE A 101 5.39 -13.83 1.65
N VAL A 102 5.54 -12.97 2.65
CA VAL A 102 6.01 -13.29 3.99
C VAL A 102 4.87 -13.15 4.99
N GLN A 103 4.67 -14.15 5.84
CA GLN A 103 3.77 -14.03 6.97
C GLN A 103 4.52 -13.40 8.13
N GLY A 104 3.98 -12.32 8.71
CA GLY A 104 4.58 -11.67 9.87
C GLY A 104 3.86 -10.40 10.29
N ASP A 105 4.28 -9.90 11.44
CA ASP A 105 3.73 -8.69 12.05
C ASP A 105 4.59 -7.47 11.69
N ILE A 106 3.96 -6.40 11.24
CA ILE A 106 4.61 -5.11 10.95
C ILE A 106 5.36 -4.55 12.17
N ARG A 107 4.90 -4.85 13.39
CA ARG A 107 5.53 -4.42 14.65
C ARG A 107 6.86 -5.13 14.95
N HIS A 108 7.13 -6.23 14.26
CA HIS A 108 8.29 -7.10 14.44
C HIS A 108 9.04 -7.34 13.12
N VAL A 109 9.17 -6.29 12.29
CA VAL A 109 9.86 -6.38 11.00
C VAL A 109 11.37 -6.62 11.15
N ASP A 110 11.93 -6.29 12.29
CA ASP A 110 13.34 -6.51 12.66
C ASP A 110 13.69 -7.99 12.86
N ASP A 111 12.70 -8.83 13.21
CA ASP A 111 12.86 -10.29 13.24
C ASP A 111 12.86 -10.91 11.83
N LEU A 112 12.34 -10.20 10.83
CA LEU A 112 12.07 -10.73 9.49
C LEU A 112 13.03 -10.20 8.43
N PHE A 113 13.47 -8.96 8.57
CA PHE A 113 14.25 -8.26 7.55
C PHE A 113 15.39 -7.45 8.16
N PRO A 114 16.55 -7.41 7.52
CA PRO A 114 17.63 -6.50 7.91
C PRO A 114 17.19 -5.03 7.81
N PRO A 115 17.75 -4.12 8.61
CA PRO A 115 17.50 -2.70 8.45
C PRO A 115 17.99 -2.21 7.08
N GLN A 116 17.32 -1.20 6.54
CA GLN A 116 17.70 -0.56 5.28
C GLN A 116 17.80 -1.53 4.08
N SER A 117 16.89 -2.51 4.00
CA SER A 117 16.86 -3.54 2.95
C SER A 117 16.01 -3.16 1.73
N PHE A 118 15.14 -2.15 1.84
CA PHE A 118 14.23 -1.77 0.76
C PHE A 118 14.44 -0.33 0.27
N ASP A 119 14.30 -0.15 -1.04
CA ASP A 119 14.32 1.17 -1.69
C ASP A 119 12.98 1.88 -1.55
N VAL A 120 11.90 1.10 -1.54
CA VAL A 120 10.53 1.58 -1.46
C VAL A 120 9.74 0.76 -0.46
N VAL A 121 8.99 1.45 0.39
CA VAL A 121 7.96 0.87 1.25
C VAL A 121 6.61 1.42 0.80
N VAL A 122 5.60 0.55 0.70
CA VAL A 122 4.23 0.92 0.37
C VAL A 122 3.32 0.43 1.48
N CYS A 123 2.25 1.14 1.81
CA CYS A 123 1.26 0.68 2.77
C CYS A 123 -0.12 1.27 2.47
N ASN A 124 -1.13 0.40 2.40
CA ASN A 124 -2.54 0.75 2.45
C ASN A 124 -3.14 0.25 3.77
N PRO A 125 -2.92 0.96 4.89
CA PRO A 125 -3.31 0.46 6.20
C PRO A 125 -4.82 0.52 6.39
N PRO A 126 -5.39 -0.32 7.29
CA PRO A 126 -6.81 -0.21 7.63
C PRO A 126 -7.12 1.16 8.24
N TYR A 127 -8.18 1.82 7.75
CA TYR A 127 -8.52 3.21 8.12
C TYR A 127 -9.21 3.37 9.47
N MET A 128 -9.46 2.29 10.21
CA MET A 128 -10.23 2.33 11.45
C MET A 128 -9.41 2.86 12.63
N LYS A 129 -10.01 3.78 13.41
CA LYS A 129 -9.52 4.06 14.77
C LYS A 129 -9.90 2.89 15.68
N VAL A 130 -8.99 2.59 16.61
CA VAL A 130 -9.24 1.68 17.73
C VAL A 130 -10.19 2.31 18.76
N GLN A 131 -11.30 2.88 18.36
CA GLN A 131 -12.29 3.41 19.29
C GLN A 131 -13.66 2.79 19.04
N GLY A 132 -14.12 2.02 20.04
CA GLY A 132 -15.48 1.55 20.18
C GLY A 132 -15.79 0.26 19.42
N SER A 133 -15.72 -0.87 20.13
CA SER A 133 -16.46 -2.08 19.75
C SER A 133 -17.95 -1.75 19.75
N THR A 134 -18.62 -1.91 18.63
CA THR A 134 -20.07 -2.01 18.64
C THR A 134 -20.46 -3.25 19.45
N GLN A 135 -21.39 -3.13 20.38
CA GLN A 135 -21.79 -4.17 21.35
C GLN A 135 -22.26 -5.51 20.74
N ASN A 136 -22.31 -5.63 19.40
CA ASN A 136 -22.82 -6.80 18.68
C ASN A 136 -21.79 -7.56 17.85
N GLU A 137 -20.48 -7.36 18.08
CA GLU A 137 -19.46 -8.12 17.34
C GLU A 137 -19.07 -9.40 18.08
N SER A 138 -18.95 -10.50 17.32
CA SER A 138 -18.47 -11.76 17.88
C SER A 138 -17.06 -11.61 18.42
N GLU A 139 -16.76 -12.27 19.53
CA GLU A 139 -15.46 -12.24 20.21
C GLU A 139 -14.30 -12.61 19.26
N ALA A 140 -14.53 -13.55 18.32
CA ALA A 140 -13.57 -13.91 17.29
C ALA A 140 -13.22 -12.75 16.34
N LYS A 141 -14.19 -11.90 15.97
CA LYS A 141 -13.94 -10.68 15.16
C LYS A 141 -13.18 -9.62 15.96
N ARG A 142 -13.43 -9.54 17.27
CA ARG A 142 -12.74 -8.61 18.17
C ARG A 142 -11.29 -9.03 18.37
N ILE A 143 -11.01 -10.31 18.57
CA ILE A 143 -9.66 -10.89 18.70
C ILE A 143 -8.90 -10.69 17.38
N ALA A 144 -9.48 -11.05 16.24
CA ALA A 144 -8.88 -10.82 14.92
C ALA A 144 -8.56 -9.34 14.66
N ARG A 145 -9.40 -8.40 15.15
CA ARG A 145 -9.11 -6.97 15.08
C ARG A 145 -7.97 -6.54 16.01
N HIS A 146 -7.89 -7.08 17.21
CA HIS A 146 -6.79 -6.80 18.13
C HIS A 146 -5.44 -7.31 17.61
N GLU A 147 -5.42 -8.45 16.93
CA GLU A 147 -4.22 -8.97 16.27
C GLU A 147 -3.79 -8.14 15.06
N ILE A 148 -4.76 -7.48 14.37
CA ILE A 148 -4.52 -6.65 13.19
C ILE A 148 -4.16 -5.19 13.56
N MET A 149 -4.23 -4.80 14.84
CA MET A 149 -4.10 -3.41 15.27
C MET A 149 -2.67 -2.86 15.23
N CYS A 150 -2.18 -2.71 14.00
CA CYS A 150 -1.01 -1.89 13.72
C CYS A 150 -1.42 -0.42 13.62
N GLY A 151 -0.88 0.43 14.49
CA GLY A 151 -1.12 1.87 14.47
C GLY A 151 -0.28 2.60 13.42
N LEU A 152 -0.61 3.87 13.16
CA LEU A 152 0.19 4.71 12.26
C LEU A 152 1.65 4.83 12.70
N LYS A 153 1.91 4.83 14.01
CA LYS A 153 3.27 4.86 14.56
C LYS A 153 4.05 3.59 14.24
N ASP A 154 3.39 2.42 14.30
CA ASP A 154 4.02 1.15 13.99
C ASP A 154 4.37 1.05 12.50
N VAL A 155 3.45 1.48 11.62
CA VAL A 155 3.68 1.56 10.18
C VAL A 155 4.84 2.50 9.87
N ALA A 156 4.88 3.69 10.48
CA ALA A 156 5.95 4.66 10.26
C ALA A 156 7.30 4.14 10.76
N ALA A 157 7.32 3.47 11.93
CA ALA A 157 8.52 2.86 12.49
C ALA A 157 9.07 1.75 11.60
N ALA A 158 8.20 0.82 11.18
CA ALA A 158 8.55 -0.26 10.26
C ALA A 158 9.07 0.29 8.92
N ALA A 159 8.39 1.27 8.32
CA ALA A 159 8.82 1.91 7.10
C ALA A 159 10.20 2.57 7.26
N SER A 160 10.40 3.28 8.36
CA SER A 160 11.70 3.90 8.64
C SER A 160 12.81 2.89 8.86
N TYR A 161 12.55 1.78 9.56
CA TYR A 161 13.53 0.70 9.76
C TYR A 161 13.95 0.07 8.43
N LEU A 162 12.97 -0.29 7.61
CA LEU A 162 13.16 -1.04 6.36
C LEU A 162 13.78 -0.21 5.24
N LEU A 163 13.50 1.10 5.20
CA LEU A 163 13.97 1.97 4.11
C LEU A 163 15.47 2.21 4.17
N LYS A 164 16.12 2.04 3.03
CA LYS A 164 17.47 2.56 2.76
C LYS A 164 17.50 4.08 2.93
N SER A 165 18.70 4.66 3.06
CA SER A 165 18.86 6.12 3.04
C SER A 165 18.30 6.69 1.74
N ASN A 166 17.51 7.78 1.82
CA ASN A 166 16.78 8.38 0.71
C ASN A 166 15.69 7.49 0.07
N GLY A 167 15.35 6.35 0.67
CA GLY A 167 14.24 5.51 0.25
C GLY A 167 12.89 6.24 0.35
N SER A 168 11.89 5.76 -0.36
CA SER A 168 10.55 6.36 -0.44
C SER A 168 9.53 5.52 0.30
N PHE A 169 8.71 6.16 1.09
CA PHE A 169 7.51 5.58 1.68
C PHE A 169 6.27 6.14 0.99
N PHE A 170 5.41 5.28 0.49
CA PHE A 170 4.12 5.65 -0.11
C PHE A 170 2.98 5.10 0.72
N MET A 171 1.99 5.95 1.00
CA MET A 171 0.82 5.56 1.79
C MET A 171 -0.44 6.23 1.24
N VAL A 172 -1.55 5.51 1.26
CA VAL A 172 -2.90 6.07 1.12
C VAL A 172 -3.59 6.07 2.47
N HIS A 173 -4.32 7.15 2.78
CA HIS A 173 -5.06 7.24 4.05
C HIS A 173 -6.24 8.22 3.96
N ARG A 174 -7.00 8.35 5.04
CA ARG A 174 -8.07 9.36 5.16
C ARG A 174 -7.49 10.72 5.55
N PRO A 175 -7.86 11.85 4.86
CA PRO A 175 -7.33 13.18 5.13
C PRO A 175 -7.54 13.66 6.57
N ARG A 176 -8.62 13.26 7.22
CA ARG A 176 -8.93 13.59 8.63
C ARG A 176 -7.86 13.11 9.64
N ARG A 177 -6.98 12.18 9.23
CA ARG A 177 -5.88 11.68 10.07
C ARG A 177 -4.52 12.29 9.73
N LEU A 178 -4.50 13.33 8.92
CA LEU A 178 -3.26 13.91 8.40
C LEU A 178 -2.33 14.41 9.52
N GLN A 179 -2.88 15.01 10.57
CA GLN A 179 -2.11 15.43 11.73
C GLN A 179 -1.40 14.24 12.40
N GLU A 180 -2.14 13.17 12.69
CA GLU A 180 -1.58 11.95 13.31
C GLU A 180 -0.50 11.30 12.43
N ILE A 181 -0.69 11.35 11.11
CA ILE A 181 0.28 10.83 10.12
C ILE A 181 1.57 11.64 10.18
N PHE A 182 1.49 12.96 10.17
CA PHE A 182 2.69 13.81 10.22
C PHE A 182 3.44 13.69 11.55
N GLU A 183 2.72 13.56 12.66
CA GLU A 183 3.32 13.29 13.98
C GLU A 183 4.07 11.94 13.98
N ALA A 184 3.45 10.87 13.43
CA ALA A 184 4.09 9.56 13.32
C ALA A 184 5.31 9.60 12.39
N PHE A 185 5.23 10.30 11.26
CA PHE A 185 6.35 10.45 10.33
C PHE A 185 7.52 11.19 10.99
N ALA A 186 7.26 12.33 11.64
CA ALA A 186 8.28 13.12 12.32
C ALA A 186 9.01 12.32 13.40
N ALA A 187 8.26 11.55 14.21
CA ALA A 187 8.83 10.68 15.25
C ALA A 187 9.76 9.59 14.68
N CYS A 188 9.56 9.18 13.41
CA CYS A 188 10.31 8.12 12.74
C CYS A 188 11.29 8.62 11.68
N LYS A 189 11.65 9.91 11.68
CA LYS A 189 12.58 10.52 10.71
C LYS A 189 12.14 10.36 9.25
N LEU A 190 10.83 10.30 9.04
CA LEU A 190 10.20 10.37 7.72
C LEU A 190 9.70 11.80 7.49
N THR A 191 9.93 12.34 6.31
CA THR A 191 9.46 13.68 5.94
C THR A 191 8.56 13.58 4.71
N ALA A 192 7.30 13.99 4.85
CA ALA A 192 6.39 14.08 3.72
C ALA A 192 6.92 15.08 2.69
N CYS A 193 6.95 14.69 1.42
CA CYS A 193 7.50 15.53 0.34
C CYS A 193 6.56 15.67 -0.86
N ARG A 194 5.54 14.82 -0.97
CA ARG A 194 4.53 14.91 -2.03
C ARG A 194 3.20 14.38 -1.53
N ALA A 195 2.13 15.05 -1.88
CA ALA A 195 0.77 14.67 -1.53
C ALA A 195 -0.18 14.89 -2.71
N ARG A 196 -1.22 14.07 -2.80
CA ARG A 196 -2.36 14.27 -3.70
C ARG A 196 -3.65 13.98 -2.94
N LEU A 197 -4.59 14.92 -2.96
CA LEU A 197 -5.93 14.71 -2.41
C LEU A 197 -6.83 14.08 -3.48
N VAL A 198 -7.64 13.12 -3.07
CA VAL A 198 -8.60 12.42 -3.93
C VAL A 198 -10.00 12.72 -3.45
N TYR A 199 -10.80 13.27 -4.33
CA TYR A 199 -12.17 13.69 -4.11
C TYR A 199 -13.14 12.74 -4.79
N PRO A 200 -14.23 12.34 -4.14
CA PRO A 200 -15.28 11.56 -4.83
C PRO A 200 -15.93 12.39 -5.95
N ALA A 201 -16.21 13.67 -5.72
CA ALA A 201 -16.71 14.62 -6.72
C ALA A 201 -16.18 16.02 -6.40
N ALA A 202 -16.24 16.93 -7.37
CA ALA A 202 -15.67 18.27 -7.25
C ALA A 202 -16.30 19.12 -6.12
N ASP A 203 -17.56 18.85 -5.78
CA ASP A 203 -18.34 19.51 -4.71
C ASP A 203 -18.28 18.80 -3.35
N LYS A 204 -17.49 17.74 -3.21
CA LYS A 204 -17.37 16.94 -1.98
C LYS A 204 -16.03 17.19 -1.29
N ALA A 205 -15.97 16.88 -0.01
CA ALA A 205 -14.69 16.85 0.71
C ALA A 205 -13.80 15.69 0.24
N PRO A 206 -12.46 15.82 0.34
CA PRO A 206 -11.56 14.75 -0.06
C PRO A 206 -11.75 13.52 0.85
N GLU A 207 -11.82 12.35 0.24
CA GLU A 207 -11.96 11.09 0.96
C GLU A 207 -10.63 10.36 1.19
N MET A 208 -9.66 10.56 0.32
CA MET A 208 -8.35 9.95 0.43
C MET A 208 -7.24 10.98 0.24
N ILE A 209 -6.11 10.71 0.84
CA ILE A 209 -4.84 11.38 0.59
C ILE A 209 -3.78 10.35 0.25
N LEU A 210 -3.06 10.60 -0.82
CA LEU A 210 -1.87 9.87 -1.23
C LEU A 210 -0.66 10.66 -0.74
N LEU A 211 0.26 9.99 -0.05
CA LEU A 211 1.44 10.59 0.56
C LEU A 211 2.71 9.89 0.12
N GLU A 212 3.71 10.67 -0.24
CA GLU A 212 5.10 10.22 -0.33
C GLU A 212 5.91 10.88 0.78
N ALA A 213 6.63 10.06 1.55
CA ALA A 213 7.61 10.52 2.51
C ALA A 213 9.01 9.98 2.17
N ARG A 214 10.04 10.66 2.62
CA ARG A 214 11.44 10.29 2.44
C ARG A 214 12.12 10.12 3.79
N LYS A 215 12.98 9.10 3.89
CA LYS A 215 13.79 8.88 5.08
C LYS A 215 14.99 9.82 5.09
N ASN A 216 15.25 10.43 6.25
CA ASN A 216 16.44 11.28 6.50
C ASN A 216 16.63 12.43 5.48
N ARG A 217 15.57 12.96 4.89
CA ARG A 217 15.67 14.02 3.91
C ARG A 217 14.64 15.11 4.16
N ALA A 218 15.10 16.29 4.56
CA ALA A 218 14.25 17.47 4.60
C ALA A 218 13.84 17.87 3.18
N LYS A 219 12.56 18.05 2.95
CA LYS A 219 11.99 18.54 1.71
C LYS A 219 10.74 19.36 2.01
N GLU A 220 10.45 20.29 1.12
CA GLU A 220 9.16 20.96 1.06
C GLU A 220 8.08 19.97 0.64
N LEU A 221 6.93 20.01 1.29
CA LEU A 221 5.76 19.23 0.91
C LEU A 221 5.09 19.88 -0.31
N LYS A 222 5.05 19.17 -1.43
CA LYS A 222 4.39 19.60 -2.66
C LYS A 222 3.06 18.87 -2.82
N PHE A 223 1.99 19.64 -3.03
CA PHE A 223 0.69 19.08 -3.42
C PHE A 223 0.61 18.97 -4.95
N GLU A 224 0.22 17.79 -5.43
CA GLU A 224 -0.22 17.62 -6.81
C GLU A 224 -1.66 18.15 -6.97
N PRO A 225 -2.11 18.49 -8.19
CA PRO A 225 -3.51 18.84 -8.45
C PRO A 225 -4.45 17.76 -7.88
N PRO A 226 -5.61 18.15 -7.33
CA PRO A 226 -6.56 17.19 -6.79
C PRO A 226 -7.02 16.21 -7.88
N LEU A 227 -7.32 14.97 -7.48
CA LEU A 227 -7.91 13.97 -8.36
C LEU A 227 -9.39 13.84 -8.05
N ILE A 228 -10.25 14.07 -9.03
CA ILE A 228 -11.70 13.88 -8.92
C ILE A 228 -12.04 12.50 -9.46
N MET A 229 -12.72 11.67 -8.64
CA MET A 229 -13.04 10.28 -9.05
C MET A 229 -14.24 10.21 -9.98
N TYR A 230 -15.32 10.93 -9.66
CA TYR A 230 -16.59 10.82 -10.37
C TYR A 230 -17.08 12.16 -10.91
N GLU A 231 -17.72 12.09 -12.07
CA GLU A 231 -18.58 13.13 -12.64
C GLU A 231 -19.96 12.51 -12.84
N GLY A 232 -20.92 12.93 -12.01
CA GLY A 232 -22.22 12.26 -11.91
C GLY A 232 -22.07 10.83 -11.36
N ARG A 233 -22.37 9.82 -12.17
CA ARG A 233 -22.28 8.39 -11.81
C ARG A 233 -21.05 7.69 -12.40
N ASP A 234 -20.37 8.32 -13.30
CA ASP A 234 -19.24 7.73 -14.06
C ASP A 234 -17.91 8.19 -13.50
N TYR A 235 -16.88 7.36 -13.65
CA TYR A 235 -15.51 7.79 -13.37
C TYR A 235 -15.06 8.88 -14.34
N THR A 236 -14.35 9.88 -13.84
CA THR A 236 -13.72 10.88 -14.71
C THR A 236 -12.65 10.24 -15.61
N LYS A 237 -12.44 10.84 -16.78
CA LYS A 237 -11.36 10.41 -17.68
C LYS A 237 -9.99 10.44 -16.99
N GLU A 238 -9.71 11.51 -16.22
CA GLU A 238 -8.48 11.65 -15.48
C GLU A 238 -8.27 10.50 -14.48
N PHE A 239 -9.32 10.12 -13.73
CA PHE A 239 -9.23 8.99 -12.80
C PHE A 239 -8.93 7.68 -13.53
N LEU A 240 -9.64 7.40 -14.63
CA LEU A 240 -9.43 6.17 -15.39
C LEU A 240 -8.01 6.09 -15.97
N GLU A 241 -7.51 7.16 -16.55
CA GLU A 241 -6.13 7.25 -17.05
C GLU A 241 -5.11 7.07 -15.90
N TYR A 242 -5.33 7.75 -14.77
CA TYR A 242 -4.42 7.70 -13.62
C TYR A 242 -4.26 6.30 -13.02
N VAL A 243 -5.32 5.50 -12.96
CA VAL A 243 -5.28 4.15 -12.36
C VAL A 243 -5.04 3.04 -13.40
N SER A 244 -4.87 3.38 -14.67
CA SER A 244 -4.57 2.43 -15.74
C SER A 244 -3.07 2.17 -15.92
N ASP A 245 -2.23 3.13 -15.44
CA ASP A 245 -0.77 3.05 -15.43
C ASP A 245 -0.26 2.20 -14.23
#